data_6500a326ab4aa18bcabd3491b063a4f8
#
_entry.id   6500a326ab4aa18bcabd3491b063a4f8
#
_cell.length_a   1.000
_cell.length_b   1.000
_cell.length_c   1.000
_cell.angle_alpha   90.00
_cell.angle_beta   90.00
_cell.angle_gamma   90.00
#
_symmetry.space_group_name_H-M   'P 1'
#
loop_
_entity.id
_entity.type
_entity.pdbx_description
1 polymer ?
#
loop_
_entity_poly.entity_id
_entity_poly.type
_entity_poly.pdbx_seq_one_letter_code
_entity_poly.pdbx_strand_id
1 'polypeptide(L)'
;VGKSSLLNWLFKQSLAKVAKAPGKTRTLNFFLINRSFYLVDLPGYGYAKVAQKLREDWGRELGHYIHEEERLAGVVSLVDIRHGLTARDRDLQELLSTSGLEQRVVLTKADKVGRGQRARMRQTVQRELGLHVPPMAVSVRTGEGRRELLGGIEDMLNRWRSQHRSD
;
A
#
# COMPACT_ATOMS: atom_id res chain seq x y z
N VAL A 1 5.20 -7.29 -7.93
CA VAL A 1 4.95 -7.36 -6.49
C VAL A 1 3.76 -8.29 -6.15
N GLY A 2 2.88 -8.58 -7.11
CA GLY A 2 1.70 -9.43 -6.89
C GLY A 2 0.52 -8.69 -6.26
N LYS A 3 0.39 -7.39 -6.50
CA LYS A 3 -0.68 -6.54 -5.95
C LYS A 3 -2.08 -7.11 -6.20
N SER A 4 -2.43 -7.44 -7.45
CA SER A 4 -3.75 -7.98 -7.80
C SER A 4 -4.04 -9.31 -7.10
N SER A 5 -3.05 -10.21 -7.02
CA SER A 5 -3.17 -11.48 -6.31
C SER A 5 -3.39 -11.26 -4.80
N LEU A 6 -2.68 -10.28 -4.23
CA LEU A 6 -2.84 -9.91 -2.82
C LEU A 6 -4.24 -9.40 -2.52
N LEU A 7 -4.76 -8.50 -3.35
CA LEU A 7 -6.09 -7.90 -3.16
C LEU A 7 -7.20 -8.96 -3.23
N ASN A 8 -7.16 -9.82 -4.26
CA ASN A 8 -8.13 -10.92 -4.40
C ASN A 8 -8.06 -11.89 -3.22
N TRP A 9 -6.87 -12.21 -2.75
CA TRP A 9 -6.66 -13.08 -1.58
C TRP A 9 -7.16 -12.46 -0.27
N LEU A 10 -6.89 -11.16 -0.04
CA LEU A 10 -7.33 -10.46 1.17
C LEU A 10 -8.85 -10.46 1.29
N PHE A 11 -9.53 -10.08 0.23
CA PHE A 11 -10.96 -9.84 0.27
C PHE A 11 -11.80 -11.03 -0.22
N LYS A 12 -11.16 -12.13 -0.64
CA LYS A 12 -11.80 -13.39 -1.10
C LYS A 12 -12.93 -13.18 -2.14
N GLN A 13 -12.85 -12.13 -2.92
CA GLN A 13 -13.84 -11.76 -3.92
C GLN A 13 -13.14 -11.27 -5.18
N SER A 14 -13.76 -11.47 -6.34
CA SER A 14 -13.46 -10.67 -7.51
C SER A 14 -13.82 -9.23 -7.20
N LEU A 15 -12.82 -8.39 -7.01
CA LEU A 15 -13.04 -6.98 -6.73
C LEU A 15 -13.65 -6.32 -7.97
N ALA A 16 -14.95 -6.00 -7.91
CA ALA A 16 -15.60 -5.21 -8.94
C ALA A 16 -15.18 -3.75 -8.81
N LYS A 17 -14.70 -3.16 -9.91
CA LYS A 17 -14.44 -1.72 -9.95
C LYS A 17 -15.75 -0.96 -9.82
N VAL A 18 -15.84 -0.09 -8.82
CA VAL A 18 -17.03 0.74 -8.60
C VAL A 18 -16.96 2.03 -9.40
N ALA A 19 -15.76 2.61 -9.55
CA ALA A 19 -15.55 3.82 -10.33
C ALA A 19 -14.10 3.92 -10.83
N LYS A 20 -13.93 4.64 -11.96
CA LYS A 20 -12.67 5.30 -12.28
C LYS A 20 -12.85 6.76 -11.89
N ALA A 21 -11.90 7.35 -11.17
CA ALA A 21 -11.98 8.78 -10.89
C ALA A 21 -12.03 9.55 -12.22
N PRO A 22 -13.08 10.34 -12.49
CA PRO A 22 -13.07 11.26 -13.62
C PRO A 22 -12.10 12.39 -13.26
N GLY A 23 -11.12 12.65 -14.11
CA GLY A 23 -10.21 13.77 -13.90
C GLY A 23 -8.80 13.52 -14.44
N LYS A 24 -7.88 14.43 -14.13
CA LYS A 24 -6.50 14.45 -14.62
C LYS A 24 -5.66 13.24 -14.18
N THR A 25 -6.06 12.53 -13.14
CA THR A 25 -5.41 11.31 -12.64
C THR A 25 -5.93 10.10 -13.42
N ARG A 26 -5.27 9.75 -14.48
CA ARG A 26 -5.72 8.80 -15.51
C ARG A 26 -6.02 7.37 -15.05
N THR A 27 -5.80 6.97 -13.77
CA THR A 27 -5.82 5.54 -13.42
C THR A 27 -6.05 5.18 -11.95
N LEU A 28 -6.77 5.96 -11.17
CA LEU A 28 -7.20 5.49 -9.84
C LEU A 28 -8.40 4.55 -9.99
N ASN A 29 -8.27 3.34 -9.48
CA ASN A 29 -9.36 2.38 -9.43
C ASN A 29 -9.91 2.31 -8.01
N PHE A 30 -11.21 2.53 -7.84
CA PHE A 30 -11.89 2.45 -6.57
C PHE A 30 -12.65 1.13 -6.45
N PHE A 31 -12.48 0.44 -5.34
CA PHE A 31 -13.20 -0.78 -5.00
C PHE A 31 -13.90 -0.58 -3.67
N LEU A 32 -15.22 -0.75 -3.63
CA LEU A 32 -15.99 -0.72 -2.39
C LEU A 32 -15.87 -2.06 -1.68
N ILE A 33 -15.35 -2.05 -0.46
CA ILE A 33 -15.16 -3.24 0.37
C ILE A 33 -16.24 -3.31 1.44
N ASN A 34 -17.03 -4.38 1.42
CA ASN A 34 -18.08 -4.68 2.41
C ASN A 34 -19.03 -3.49 2.70
N ARG A 35 -19.25 -2.61 1.73
CA ARG A 35 -20.02 -1.36 1.91
C ARG A 35 -19.49 -0.46 3.04
N SER A 36 -18.22 -0.60 3.42
CA SER A 36 -17.64 0.04 4.60
C SER A 36 -16.58 1.07 4.24
N PHE A 37 -15.72 0.77 3.27
CA PHE A 37 -14.64 1.66 2.85
C PHE A 37 -14.24 1.43 1.39
N TYR A 38 -13.55 2.39 0.82
CA TYR A 38 -12.98 2.27 -0.50
C TYR A 38 -11.50 1.89 -0.42
N LEU A 39 -11.15 0.86 -1.17
CA LEU A 39 -9.76 0.59 -1.52
C LEU A 39 -9.45 1.33 -2.81
N VAL A 40 -8.39 2.14 -2.79
CA VAL A 40 -7.92 2.85 -3.98
C VAL A 40 -6.67 2.14 -4.49
N ASP A 41 -6.79 1.50 -5.65
CA ASP A 41 -5.67 0.86 -6.31
C ASP A 41 -4.93 1.89 -7.16
N LEU A 42 -3.74 2.24 -6.70
CA LEU A 42 -2.83 3.10 -7.45
C LEU A 42 -2.15 2.28 -8.55
N PRO A 43 -2.07 2.78 -9.78
CA PRO A 43 -1.36 2.08 -10.85
C PRO A 43 0.08 1.81 -10.42
N GLY A 44 0.48 0.55 -10.58
CA GLY A 44 1.78 0.10 -10.09
C GLY A 44 2.92 0.91 -10.69
N TYR A 45 3.83 1.34 -9.87
CA TYR A 45 5.12 1.92 -10.23
C TYR A 45 5.97 1.02 -11.16
N GLY A 46 5.51 -0.21 -11.41
CA GLY A 46 6.30 -1.30 -11.98
C GLY A 46 6.39 -1.39 -13.50
N TYR A 47 5.74 -0.51 -14.25
CA TYR A 47 5.88 -0.54 -15.71
C TYR A 47 7.23 0.07 -16.12
N ALA A 48 8.21 -0.80 -16.31
CA ALA A 48 9.57 -0.46 -16.74
C ALA A 48 9.68 0.26 -18.10
N LYS A 49 8.57 0.39 -18.82
CA LYS A 49 8.50 0.97 -20.17
C LYS A 49 7.86 2.36 -20.23
N VAL A 50 7.58 2.99 -19.11
CA VAL A 50 6.98 4.32 -19.11
C VAL A 50 8.07 5.39 -19.18
N ALA A 51 7.93 6.35 -20.09
CA ALA A 51 8.87 7.45 -20.28
C ALA A 51 9.08 8.23 -18.96
N GLN A 52 10.29 8.74 -18.72
CA GLN A 52 10.66 9.46 -17.50
C GLN A 52 9.68 10.59 -17.16
N LYS A 53 9.29 11.39 -18.15
CA LYS A 53 8.34 12.49 -18.00
C LYS A 53 6.98 12.03 -17.45
N LEU A 54 6.46 10.89 -17.92
CA LEU A 54 5.22 10.31 -17.40
C LEU A 54 5.35 9.85 -15.94
N ARG A 55 6.55 9.47 -15.51
CA ARG A 55 6.84 9.10 -14.11
C ARG A 55 6.87 10.31 -13.18
N GLU A 56 7.45 11.40 -13.64
CA GLU A 56 7.51 12.66 -12.90
C GLU A 56 6.12 13.28 -12.77
N ASP A 57 5.33 13.29 -13.85
CA ASP A 57 3.95 13.77 -13.85
C ASP A 57 3.09 12.94 -12.89
N TRP A 58 3.24 11.62 -12.91
CA TRP A 58 2.51 10.73 -12.02
C TRP A 58 2.93 10.89 -10.55
N GLY A 59 4.20 11.11 -10.26
CA GLY A 59 4.69 11.41 -8.91
C GLY A 59 4.08 12.69 -8.34
N ARG A 60 3.93 13.72 -9.16
CA ARG A 60 3.27 14.98 -8.79
C ARG A 60 1.76 14.79 -8.55
N GLU A 61 1.08 14.06 -9.43
CA GLU A 61 -0.34 13.76 -9.28
C GLU A 61 -0.63 12.92 -8.04
N LEU A 62 0.21 11.92 -7.74
CA LEU A 62 0.11 11.12 -6.53
C LEU A 62 0.35 11.96 -5.28
N GLY A 63 1.37 12.84 -5.31
CA GLY A 63 1.66 13.74 -4.22
C GLY A 63 0.48 14.66 -3.92
N HIS A 64 -0.08 15.26 -4.94
CA HIS A 64 -1.27 16.08 -4.82
C HIS A 64 -2.45 15.28 -4.22
N TYR A 65 -2.72 14.08 -4.74
CA TYR A 65 -3.79 13.22 -4.22
C TYR A 65 -3.58 12.86 -2.74
N ILE A 66 -2.37 12.48 -2.35
CA ILE A 66 -2.04 12.10 -0.97
C ILE A 66 -2.19 13.28 0.00
N HIS A 67 -1.86 14.50 -0.42
CA HIS A 67 -1.95 15.68 0.45
C HIS A 67 -3.33 16.33 0.47
N GLU A 68 -4.10 16.20 -0.59
CA GLU A 68 -5.39 16.91 -0.75
C GLU A 68 -6.61 16.04 -0.40
N GLU A 69 -6.47 14.71 -0.41
CA GLU A 69 -7.60 13.81 -0.13
C GLU A 69 -7.75 13.54 1.37
N GLU A 70 -8.56 14.33 2.04
CA GLU A 70 -8.82 14.25 3.49
C GLU A 70 -9.47 12.92 3.93
N ARG A 71 -10.07 12.18 3.00
CA ARG A 71 -10.72 10.89 3.27
C ARG A 71 -9.75 9.71 3.23
N LEU A 72 -8.47 9.93 3.01
CA LEU A 72 -7.46 8.87 3.09
C LEU A 72 -7.20 8.49 4.54
N ALA A 73 -7.54 7.25 4.90
CA ALA A 73 -7.25 6.70 6.21
C ALA A 73 -5.78 6.26 6.37
N GLY A 74 -5.11 5.97 5.27
CA GLY A 74 -3.72 5.57 5.25
C GLY A 74 -3.31 4.86 3.97
N VAL A 75 -2.08 4.39 3.92
CA VAL A 75 -1.47 3.76 2.75
C VAL A 75 -0.89 2.39 3.10
N VAL A 76 -1.15 1.41 2.25
CA VAL A 76 -0.51 0.09 2.32
C VAL A 76 0.53 -0.02 1.20
N SER A 77 1.79 -0.06 1.55
CA SER A 77 2.92 -0.16 0.62
C SER A 77 3.38 -1.61 0.51
N LEU A 78 3.57 -2.11 -0.70
CA LEU A 78 3.95 -3.48 -0.97
C LEU A 78 5.41 -3.57 -1.44
N VAL A 79 6.21 -4.38 -0.76
CA VAL A 79 7.61 -4.66 -1.07
C VAL A 79 7.80 -6.15 -1.30
N ASP A 80 8.46 -6.55 -2.38
CA ASP A 80 8.81 -7.96 -2.59
C ASP A 80 9.99 -8.34 -1.66
N ILE A 81 9.73 -9.27 -0.74
CA ILE A 81 10.72 -9.63 0.29
C ILE A 81 12.04 -10.17 -0.28
N ARG A 82 12.02 -10.66 -1.52
CA ARG A 82 13.22 -11.22 -2.17
C ARG A 82 14.21 -10.14 -2.61
N HIS A 83 13.69 -8.95 -2.94
CA HIS A 83 14.46 -7.86 -3.53
C HIS A 83 14.68 -6.69 -2.57
N GLY A 84 13.81 -6.55 -1.55
CA GLY A 84 13.83 -5.44 -0.63
C GLY A 84 13.38 -4.12 -1.29
N LEU A 85 13.83 -3.00 -0.72
CA LEU A 85 13.43 -1.67 -1.15
C LEU A 85 14.05 -1.27 -2.50
N THR A 86 13.22 -0.74 -3.37
CA THR A 86 13.64 -0.06 -4.60
C THR A 86 13.80 1.45 -4.37
N ALA A 87 14.39 2.17 -5.32
CA ALA A 87 14.42 3.63 -5.29
C ALA A 87 13.01 4.22 -5.16
N ARG A 88 12.05 3.66 -5.86
CA ARG A 88 10.64 4.10 -5.84
C ARG A 88 9.94 3.91 -4.51
N ASP A 89 10.30 2.86 -3.77
CA ASP A 89 9.76 2.66 -2.42
C ASP A 89 10.27 3.76 -1.48
N ARG A 90 11.49 4.24 -1.69
CA ARG A 90 12.08 5.38 -0.94
C ARG A 90 11.43 6.70 -1.35
N ASP A 91 11.21 6.94 -2.65
CA ASP A 91 10.52 8.14 -3.15
C ASP A 91 9.09 8.21 -2.57
N LEU A 92 8.37 7.08 -2.55
CA LEU A 92 7.04 7.00 -1.93
C LEU A 92 7.11 7.28 -0.42
N GLN A 93 8.12 6.76 0.26
CA GLN A 93 8.31 7.00 1.69
C GLN A 93 8.57 8.49 1.99
N GLU A 94 9.39 9.15 1.20
CA GLU A 94 9.64 10.58 1.32
C GLU A 94 8.34 11.37 1.20
N LEU A 95 7.52 11.04 0.19
CA LEU A 95 6.21 11.65 -0.03
C LEU A 95 5.27 11.41 1.17
N LEU A 96 5.21 10.19 1.69
CA LEU A 96 4.35 9.84 2.82
C LEU A 96 4.81 10.47 4.14
N SER A 97 6.12 10.67 4.32
CA SER A 97 6.67 11.26 5.55
C SER A 97 6.19 12.69 5.81
N THR A 98 5.82 13.41 4.75
CA THR A 98 5.30 14.79 4.82
C THR A 98 3.78 14.88 4.85
N SER A 99 3.07 13.77 4.58
CA SER A 99 1.60 13.75 4.48
C SER A 99 0.87 13.56 5.81
N GLY A 100 1.56 13.05 6.83
CA GLY A 100 0.94 12.66 8.11
C GLY A 100 0.05 11.40 8.02
N LEU A 101 -0.05 10.74 6.87
CA LEU A 101 -0.84 9.55 6.70
C LEU A 101 -0.21 8.34 7.38
N GLU A 102 -1.05 7.52 7.97
CA GLU A 102 -0.61 6.23 8.52
C GLU A 102 -0.18 5.30 7.38
N GLN A 103 0.97 4.64 7.56
CA GLN A 103 1.52 3.71 6.59
C GLN A 103 1.63 2.30 7.19
N ARG A 104 1.26 1.30 6.40
CA ARG A 104 1.57 -0.11 6.63
C ARG A 104 2.45 -0.63 5.50
N VAL A 105 3.63 -1.13 5.83
CA VAL A 105 4.50 -1.77 4.85
C VAL A 105 4.32 -3.29 4.91
N VAL A 106 4.09 -3.90 3.77
CA VAL A 106 3.83 -5.33 3.61
C VAL A 106 4.91 -5.96 2.76
N LEU A 107 5.66 -6.89 3.33
CA LEU A 107 6.64 -7.72 2.63
C LEU A 107 5.92 -8.92 2.02
N THR A 108 5.71 -8.88 0.71
CA THR A 108 5.03 -9.94 -0.04
C THR A 108 5.94 -11.11 -0.36
N LYS A 109 5.37 -12.26 -0.71
CA LYS A 109 6.08 -13.48 -1.10
C LYS A 109 6.99 -14.04 0.01
N ALA A 110 6.54 -13.96 1.25
CA ALA A 110 7.29 -14.42 2.42
C ALA A 110 7.71 -15.91 2.33
N ASP A 111 6.94 -16.73 1.60
CA ASP A 111 7.25 -18.13 1.33
C ASP A 111 8.51 -18.36 0.49
N LYS A 112 9.03 -17.34 -0.15
CA LYS A 112 10.21 -17.43 -1.03
C LYS A 112 11.54 -17.25 -0.29
N VAL A 113 11.52 -16.95 1.00
CA VAL A 113 12.72 -16.72 1.82
C VAL A 113 12.62 -17.45 3.16
N GLY A 114 13.76 -17.87 3.70
CA GLY A 114 13.84 -18.51 5.00
C GLY A 114 13.58 -17.54 6.18
N ARG A 115 13.28 -18.10 7.36
CA ARG A 115 12.93 -17.31 8.57
C ARG A 115 13.98 -16.27 8.93
N GLY A 116 15.27 -16.62 8.90
CA GLY A 116 16.35 -15.70 9.23
C GLY A 116 16.50 -14.55 8.24
N GLN A 117 16.34 -14.81 6.95
CA GLN A 117 16.34 -13.78 5.91
C GLN A 117 15.12 -12.87 6.03
N ARG A 118 13.97 -13.44 6.38
CA ARG A 118 12.71 -12.71 6.62
C ARG A 118 12.86 -11.72 7.78
N ALA A 119 13.42 -12.16 8.90
CA ALA A 119 13.66 -11.31 10.05
C ALA A 119 14.62 -10.15 9.72
N ARG A 120 15.72 -10.46 9.03
CA ARG A 120 16.69 -9.43 8.56
C ARG A 120 16.03 -8.43 7.63
N MET A 121 15.24 -8.88 6.66
CA MET A 121 14.56 -7.97 5.72
C MET A 121 13.57 -7.06 6.44
N ARG A 122 12.80 -7.57 7.39
CA ARG A 122 11.90 -6.75 8.21
C ARG A 122 12.65 -5.63 8.93
N GLN A 123 13.75 -5.96 9.60
CA GLN A 123 14.57 -4.97 10.30
C GLN A 123 15.21 -3.94 9.36
N THR A 124 15.70 -4.40 8.22
CA THR A 124 16.31 -3.52 7.20
C THR A 124 15.28 -2.51 6.68
N VAL A 125 14.11 -2.99 6.25
CA VAL A 125 13.05 -2.13 5.73
C VAL A 125 12.53 -1.18 6.80
N GLN A 126 12.33 -1.65 8.03
CA GLN A 126 11.91 -0.81 9.15
C GLN A 126 12.88 0.34 9.39
N ARG A 127 14.18 0.04 9.45
CA ARG A 127 15.23 1.03 9.70
C ARG A 127 15.38 2.01 8.53
N GLU A 128 15.42 1.51 7.30
CA GLU A 128 15.65 2.35 6.12
C GLU A 128 14.50 3.31 5.84
N LEU A 129 13.26 2.90 6.14
CA LEU A 129 12.07 3.73 5.96
C LEU A 129 11.68 4.50 7.25
N GLY A 130 12.40 4.35 8.35
CA GLY A 130 12.08 5.02 9.62
C GLY A 130 10.71 4.65 10.19
N LEU A 131 10.27 3.40 10.01
CA LEU A 131 8.92 2.99 10.39
C LEU A 131 8.77 2.80 11.89
N HIS A 132 7.74 3.39 12.48
CA HIS A 132 7.36 3.14 13.88
C HIS A 132 6.74 1.74 14.06
N VAL A 133 6.00 1.26 13.05
CA VAL A 133 5.39 -0.06 13.04
C VAL A 133 6.19 -1.01 12.13
N PRO A 134 6.63 -2.17 12.64
CA PRO A 134 7.38 -3.12 11.83
C PRO A 134 6.61 -3.59 10.58
N PRO A 135 7.29 -3.82 9.45
CA PRO A 135 6.67 -4.37 8.26
C PRO A 135 6.04 -5.75 8.54
N MET A 136 4.92 -6.03 7.92
CA MET A 136 4.25 -7.33 7.97
C MET A 136 4.75 -8.23 6.85
N ALA A 137 4.98 -9.50 7.15
CA ALA A 137 5.35 -10.50 6.13
C ALA A 137 4.12 -11.32 5.74
N VAL A 138 3.81 -11.40 4.44
CA VAL A 138 2.65 -12.13 3.94
C VAL A 138 2.99 -13.06 2.78
N SER A 139 2.23 -14.14 2.67
CA SER A 139 2.29 -15.06 1.53
C SER A 139 0.88 -15.43 1.08
N VAL A 140 0.53 -15.03 -0.13
CA VAL A 140 -0.73 -15.45 -0.78
C VAL A 140 -0.77 -16.95 -0.97
N ARG A 141 0.39 -17.56 -1.24
CA ARG A 141 0.50 -19.01 -1.51
C ARG A 141 0.23 -19.86 -0.28
N THR A 142 0.74 -19.45 0.89
CA THR A 142 0.60 -20.23 2.14
C THR A 142 -0.53 -19.74 3.03
N GLY A 143 -1.10 -18.58 2.76
CA GLY A 143 -2.12 -17.95 3.60
C GLY A 143 -1.54 -17.17 4.79
N GLU A 144 -0.21 -17.13 4.94
CA GLU A 144 0.46 -16.46 6.05
C GLU A 144 0.24 -14.96 6.07
N GLY A 145 0.00 -14.40 7.27
CA GLY A 145 -0.09 -12.96 7.51
C GLY A 145 -1.42 -12.31 7.12
N ARG A 146 -2.40 -13.06 6.58
CA ARG A 146 -3.68 -12.50 6.13
C ARG A 146 -4.46 -11.83 7.25
N ARG A 147 -4.60 -12.51 8.39
CA ARG A 147 -5.34 -11.99 9.55
C ARG A 147 -4.66 -10.74 10.12
N GLU A 148 -3.33 -10.79 10.22
CA GLU A 148 -2.53 -9.66 10.71
C GLU A 148 -2.69 -8.44 9.81
N LEU A 149 -2.63 -8.61 8.48
CA LEU A 149 -2.79 -7.51 7.53
C LEU A 149 -4.20 -6.93 7.56
N LEU A 150 -5.24 -7.77 7.60
CA LEU A 150 -6.63 -7.31 7.71
C LEU A 150 -6.86 -6.54 9.01
N GLY A 151 -6.33 -7.02 10.15
CA GLY A 151 -6.38 -6.32 11.42
C GLY A 151 -5.67 -4.97 11.38
N GLY A 152 -4.49 -4.90 10.76
CA GLY A 152 -3.77 -3.63 10.57
C GLY A 152 -4.53 -2.61 9.73
N ILE A 153 -5.24 -3.06 8.68
CA ILE A 153 -6.11 -2.20 7.86
C ILE A 153 -7.32 -1.72 8.69
N GLU A 154 -7.95 -2.61 9.44
CA GLU A 154 -9.09 -2.27 10.31
C GLU A 154 -8.70 -1.25 11.38
N ASP A 155 -7.56 -1.44 12.03
CA ASP A 155 -7.02 -0.50 13.02
C ASP A 155 -6.77 0.89 12.42
N MET A 156 -6.22 0.96 11.22
CA MET A 156 -6.00 2.20 10.48
C MET A 156 -7.32 2.93 10.19
N LEU A 157 -8.32 2.21 9.71
CA LEU A 157 -9.66 2.74 9.44
C LEU A 157 -10.35 3.24 10.72
N ASN A 158 -10.22 2.51 11.82
CA ASN A 158 -10.84 2.87 13.10
C ASN A 158 -10.17 4.12 13.71
N ARG A 159 -8.85 4.26 13.62
CA ARG A 159 -8.16 5.48 14.04
C ARG A 159 -8.60 6.69 13.23
N TRP A 160 -8.65 6.56 11.92
CA TRP A 160 -9.14 7.63 11.05
C TRP A 160 -10.58 8.04 11.40
N ARG A 161 -11.49 7.06 11.58
CA ARG A 161 -12.89 7.32 11.95
C ARG A 161 -13.02 8.02 13.29
N SER A 162 -12.21 7.65 14.28
CA SER A 162 -12.24 8.29 15.60
C SER A 162 -11.74 9.74 15.58
N GLN A 163 -10.80 10.06 14.69
CA GLN A 163 -10.28 11.42 14.49
C GLN A 163 -11.26 12.33 13.74
N HIS A 164 -12.13 11.76 12.87
CA HIS A 164 -13.06 12.50 12.00
C HIS A 164 -14.53 12.36 12.42
N ARG A 165 -14.80 11.85 13.62
CA ARG A 165 -16.16 11.72 14.18
C ARG A 165 -16.69 12.98 14.88
N SER A 166 -15.98 14.07 14.82
CA SER A 166 -16.30 15.30 15.57
C SER A 166 -16.94 16.39 14.71
N ASP A 167 -17.66 15.98 13.65
CA ASP A 167 -18.54 16.91 12.88
C ASP A 167 -19.91 16.29 12.63
#